data_4a408baa825327e5e165366297b71bd4
#
_entry.id   4a408baa825327e5e165366297b71bd4
#
_cell.length_a   1.000
_cell.length_b   1.000
_cell.length_c   1.000
_cell.angle_alpha   90.00
_cell.angle_beta   90.00
_cell.angle_gamma   90.00
#
_symmetry.space_group_name_H-M   'P 1'
#
loop_
_entity.id
_entity.type
_entity.pdbx_description
1 polymer ?
#
loop_
_entity_poly.entity_id
_entity_poly.type
_entity_poly.pdbx_seq_one_letter_code
_entity_poly.pdbx_strand_id
1 'polypeptide(L)'
;MKSKIDQRLIIKSSNPFERSSGSTRYCAYTGRSMHPTLFEADILEIEPPSRIRMGDVILFVSKENLVVHRIVGIAPEGISTRGDNNNDDDPGLVAPEEIVGIVVSAWRGQLRRRIYGGRIGQIYQFILCGQRRLYRECRSSLAHSYRAASQLGLPRLINRFYRPRIVQFNINGEIKINLMIGVRIIGHYCQSSNCWQIHPPFRLLVDEAVLPKPLIDHSLQGRRRSYFTLR
;
A
#
# COMPACT_ATOMS: atom_id res chain seq x y z
N MET A 1 5.83 -4.33 -17.02
CA MET A 1 5.64 -5.65 -16.40
C MET A 1 5.31 -5.43 -14.93
N LYS A 2 4.03 -5.56 -14.52
CA LYS A 2 3.62 -5.47 -13.10
C LYS A 2 3.83 -6.84 -12.48
N SER A 3 4.66 -6.92 -11.44
CA SER A 3 4.88 -8.14 -10.67
C SER A 3 3.56 -8.59 -10.03
N LYS A 4 3.09 -9.77 -10.40
CA LYS A 4 2.06 -10.50 -9.67
C LYS A 4 2.62 -10.82 -8.28
N ILE A 5 2.17 -10.08 -7.28
CA ILE A 5 2.43 -10.44 -5.88
C ILE A 5 1.51 -11.59 -5.54
N ASP A 6 2.13 -12.72 -5.28
CA ASP A 6 1.51 -13.98 -4.89
C ASP A 6 0.74 -13.80 -3.56
N GLN A 7 -0.59 -13.79 -3.65
CA GLN A 7 -1.47 -13.66 -2.48
C GLN A 7 -1.72 -15.06 -1.90
N ARG A 8 -0.78 -15.58 -1.14
CA ARG A 8 -0.95 -16.86 -0.44
C ARG A 8 -1.51 -16.64 0.96
N LEU A 9 -2.73 -17.09 1.17
CA LEU A 9 -3.30 -17.25 2.51
C LEU A 9 -2.72 -18.51 3.16
N ILE A 10 -2.07 -18.37 4.31
CA ILE A 10 -1.59 -19.51 5.09
C ILE A 10 -2.70 -19.89 6.06
N ILE A 11 -3.42 -20.94 5.77
CA ILE A 11 -4.35 -21.56 6.71
C ILE A 11 -3.54 -22.49 7.63
N LYS A 12 -3.40 -22.11 8.89
CA LYS A 12 -2.96 -23.04 9.94
C LYS A 12 -4.18 -23.81 10.47
N SER A 13 -4.63 -24.80 9.73
CA SER A 13 -5.52 -25.84 10.22
C SER A 13 -5.32 -27.06 9.34
N SER A 14 -5.19 -28.19 9.96
CA SER A 14 -5.24 -29.50 9.33
C SER A 14 -6.56 -29.65 8.55
N ASN A 15 -6.47 -29.75 7.25
CA ASN A 15 -7.56 -29.98 6.29
C ASN A 15 -8.56 -28.82 6.10
N PRO A 16 -8.46 -28.02 5.00
CA PRO A 16 -9.42 -26.95 4.71
C PRO A 16 -10.82 -27.44 4.29
N PHE A 17 -11.03 -28.74 4.18
CA PHE A 17 -12.25 -29.35 3.65
C PHE A 17 -13.15 -30.06 4.67
N GLU A 18 -12.83 -30.05 5.96
CA GLU A 18 -13.81 -30.57 6.95
C GLU A 18 -14.97 -29.60 7.08
N ARG A 19 -16.08 -29.93 6.40
CA ARG A 19 -17.39 -29.33 6.60
C ARG A 19 -17.95 -29.71 7.97
N SER A 20 -17.44 -29.10 9.04
CA SER A 20 -18.14 -29.10 10.32
C SER A 20 -19.11 -27.92 10.30
N SER A 21 -20.39 -28.27 10.17
CA SER A 21 -21.52 -27.35 10.24
C SER A 21 -21.45 -26.54 11.56
N GLY A 22 -21.26 -25.23 11.44
CA GLY A 22 -21.47 -24.29 12.57
C GLY A 22 -20.24 -23.77 13.32
N SER A 23 -19.02 -24.15 12.96
CA SER A 23 -17.83 -23.63 13.69
C SER A 23 -17.20 -22.40 13.00
N THR A 24 -16.92 -21.39 13.80
CA THR A 24 -16.08 -20.24 13.39
C THR A 24 -14.68 -20.71 13.04
N ARG A 25 -14.15 -20.23 11.92
CA ARG A 25 -12.80 -20.55 11.45
C ARG A 25 -11.90 -19.32 11.52
N TYR A 26 -10.60 -19.56 11.65
CA TYR A 26 -9.60 -18.50 11.70
C TYR A 26 -8.55 -18.72 10.60
N CYS A 27 -8.20 -17.66 9.87
CA CYS A 27 -7.08 -17.71 8.93
C CYS A 27 -6.28 -16.40 8.96
N ALA A 28 -4.98 -16.51 8.66
CA ALA A 28 -4.13 -15.33 8.51
C ALA A 28 -4.36 -14.70 7.12
N TYR A 29 -4.53 -13.39 7.09
CA TYR A 29 -4.65 -12.63 5.86
C TYR A 29 -3.27 -12.20 5.35
N THR A 30 -3.04 -12.42 4.07
CA THR A 30 -1.86 -11.93 3.36
C THR A 30 -2.30 -11.16 2.12
N GLY A 31 -1.70 -10.00 1.89
CA GLY A 31 -2.00 -9.20 0.71
C GLY A 31 -2.41 -7.76 1.03
N ARG A 32 -2.66 -7.00 -0.04
CA ARG A 32 -3.00 -5.57 0.04
C ARG A 32 -4.33 -5.21 -0.62
N SER A 33 -5.02 -6.17 -1.22
CA SER A 33 -6.26 -5.92 -1.98
C SER A 33 -7.40 -5.41 -1.11
N MET A 34 -7.42 -5.75 0.18
CA MET A 34 -8.44 -5.31 1.13
C MET A 34 -8.03 -4.12 2.01
N HIS A 35 -6.90 -3.49 1.74
CA HIS A 35 -6.49 -2.30 2.48
C HIS A 35 -7.47 -1.12 2.20
N PRO A 36 -7.86 -0.31 3.20
CA PRO A 36 -7.43 -0.29 4.60
C PRO A 36 -8.30 -1.15 5.53
N THR A 37 -9.24 -1.92 5.03
CA THR A 37 -10.14 -2.76 5.84
C THR A 37 -9.36 -3.86 6.56
N LEU A 38 -8.50 -4.57 5.81
CA LEU A 38 -7.61 -5.60 6.32
C LEU A 38 -6.15 -5.24 6.02
N PHE A 39 -5.26 -5.67 6.92
CA PHE A 39 -3.82 -5.50 6.78
C PHE A 39 -3.13 -6.85 6.80
N GLU A 40 -1.92 -6.89 6.28
CA GLU A 40 -1.09 -8.08 6.29
C GLU A 40 -0.88 -8.60 7.73
N ALA A 41 -0.97 -9.91 7.91
CA ALA A 41 -0.94 -10.62 9.18
C ALA A 41 -2.16 -10.42 10.11
N ASP A 42 -3.23 -9.76 9.67
CA ASP A 42 -4.51 -9.80 10.41
C ASP A 42 -5.03 -11.26 10.44
N ILE A 43 -5.53 -11.70 11.59
CA ILE A 43 -6.20 -13.01 11.74
C ILE A 43 -7.69 -12.79 11.53
N LEU A 44 -8.23 -13.36 10.48
CA LEU A 44 -9.65 -13.26 10.12
C LEU A 44 -10.48 -14.27 10.89
N GLU A 45 -11.62 -13.82 11.37
CA GLU A 45 -12.68 -14.63 11.95
C GLU A 45 -13.77 -14.81 10.90
N ILE A 46 -14.04 -16.07 10.52
CA ILE A 46 -14.88 -16.45 9.40
C ILE A 46 -16.03 -17.30 9.91
N GLU A 47 -17.24 -16.87 9.60
CA GLU A 47 -18.46 -17.62 9.88
C GLU A 47 -18.96 -18.35 8.63
N PRO A 48 -19.70 -19.45 8.77
CA PRO A 48 -20.35 -20.14 7.66
C PRO A 48 -21.25 -19.18 6.87
N PRO A 49 -21.39 -19.36 5.54
CA PRO A 49 -22.18 -18.48 4.68
C PRO A 49 -23.68 -18.73 4.85
N SER A 50 -24.26 -18.32 6.00
CA SER A 50 -25.69 -18.52 6.28
C SER A 50 -26.60 -17.57 5.48
N ARG A 51 -26.19 -16.34 5.27
CA ARG A 51 -26.91 -15.33 4.47
C ARG A 51 -25.95 -14.33 3.87
N ILE A 52 -25.76 -14.41 2.58
CA ILE A 52 -24.87 -13.57 1.78
C ILE A 52 -25.63 -12.31 1.35
N ARG A 53 -25.00 -11.13 1.50
CA ARG A 53 -25.57 -9.83 1.14
C ARG A 53 -24.52 -8.99 0.39
N MET A 54 -24.98 -8.09 -0.45
CA MET A 54 -24.11 -7.05 -1.01
C MET A 54 -23.40 -6.29 0.12
N GLY A 55 -22.10 -6.06 -0.04
CA GLY A 55 -21.27 -5.39 0.95
C GLY A 55 -20.63 -6.31 1.98
N ASP A 56 -20.97 -7.59 2.05
CA ASP A 56 -20.27 -8.57 2.89
C ASP A 56 -18.87 -8.83 2.35
N VAL A 57 -17.95 -9.09 3.27
CA VAL A 57 -16.59 -9.55 2.93
C VAL A 57 -16.59 -11.07 3.02
N ILE A 58 -16.24 -11.72 1.93
CA ILE A 58 -16.26 -13.19 1.83
C ILE A 58 -14.87 -13.75 1.61
N LEU A 59 -14.66 -14.94 2.13
CA LEU A 59 -13.56 -15.83 1.77
C LEU A 59 -14.10 -16.83 0.75
N PHE A 60 -13.47 -16.93 -0.41
CA PHE A 60 -13.87 -17.84 -1.48
C PHE A 60 -12.66 -18.44 -2.19
N VAL A 61 -12.88 -19.53 -2.92
CA VAL A 61 -11.87 -20.21 -3.72
C VAL A 61 -11.90 -19.65 -5.14
N SER A 62 -10.77 -19.20 -5.64
CA SER A 62 -10.59 -18.77 -7.03
C SER A 62 -9.31 -19.38 -7.58
N LYS A 63 -9.43 -20.23 -8.62
CA LYS A 63 -8.26 -20.86 -9.26
C LYS A 63 -7.28 -21.48 -8.25
N GLU A 64 -7.80 -22.32 -7.35
CA GLU A 64 -7.04 -23.01 -6.28
C GLU A 64 -6.47 -22.08 -5.18
N ASN A 65 -6.73 -20.78 -5.24
CA ASN A 65 -6.30 -19.85 -4.21
C ASN A 65 -7.49 -19.38 -3.37
N LEU A 66 -7.24 -19.16 -2.09
CA LEU A 66 -8.20 -18.51 -1.20
C LEU A 66 -8.09 -16.99 -1.35
N VAL A 67 -9.22 -16.36 -1.65
CA VAL A 67 -9.31 -14.92 -1.87
C VAL A 67 -10.30 -14.32 -0.88
N VAL A 68 -9.97 -13.16 -0.33
CA VAL A 68 -10.86 -12.39 0.54
C VAL A 68 -11.18 -11.08 -0.14
N HIS A 69 -12.43 -10.92 -0.59
CA HIS A 69 -12.90 -9.67 -1.22
C HIS A 69 -14.33 -9.34 -0.78
N ARG A 70 -14.77 -8.14 -1.11
CA ARG A 70 -16.12 -7.66 -0.79
C ARG A 70 -17.06 -7.90 -1.94
N ILE A 71 -18.29 -8.29 -1.63
CA ILE A 71 -19.38 -8.43 -2.59
C ILE A 71 -19.83 -7.06 -3.06
N VAL A 72 -19.75 -6.83 -4.36
CA VAL A 72 -20.19 -5.59 -5.04
C VAL A 72 -21.44 -5.79 -5.90
N GLY A 73 -21.78 -7.03 -6.25
CA GLY A 73 -22.97 -7.37 -7.00
C GLY A 73 -23.41 -8.81 -6.73
N ILE A 74 -24.71 -9.03 -6.78
CA ILE A 74 -25.31 -10.37 -6.72
C ILE A 74 -26.29 -10.46 -7.89
N ALA A 75 -26.05 -11.41 -8.78
CA ALA A 75 -26.86 -11.69 -9.95
C ALA A 75 -27.20 -13.20 -10.01
N PRO A 76 -28.22 -13.61 -10.78
CA PRO A 76 -28.52 -15.03 -10.95
C PRO A 76 -27.33 -15.85 -11.46
N GLU A 77 -26.46 -15.24 -12.26
CA GLU A 77 -25.29 -15.86 -12.87
C GLU A 77 -24.10 -16.02 -11.90
N GLY A 78 -24.14 -15.32 -10.75
CA GLY A 78 -23.08 -15.38 -9.75
C GLY A 78 -22.86 -14.07 -8.98
N ILE A 79 -21.81 -14.05 -8.21
CA ILE A 79 -21.47 -12.96 -7.29
C ILE A 79 -20.26 -12.22 -7.80
N SER A 80 -20.38 -10.90 -8.02
CA SER A 80 -19.28 -10.03 -8.34
C SER A 80 -18.57 -9.59 -7.04
N THR A 81 -17.25 -9.66 -7.03
CA THR A 81 -16.42 -9.27 -5.90
C THR A 81 -15.40 -8.23 -6.29
N ARG A 82 -14.92 -7.48 -5.28
CA ARG A 82 -13.83 -6.52 -5.45
C ARG A 82 -13.07 -6.34 -4.14
N GLY A 83 -11.75 -6.25 -4.24
CA GLY A 83 -10.93 -5.83 -3.10
C GLY A 83 -11.15 -4.37 -2.75
N ASP A 84 -11.22 -4.06 -1.46
CA ASP A 84 -11.43 -2.67 -0.98
C ASP A 84 -10.34 -1.69 -1.45
N ASN A 85 -9.17 -2.19 -1.85
CA ASN A 85 -8.08 -1.42 -2.44
C ASN A 85 -8.03 -1.47 -3.97
N ASN A 86 -8.88 -2.25 -4.62
CA ASN A 86 -8.89 -2.37 -6.07
C ASN A 86 -9.81 -1.31 -6.70
N ASN A 87 -9.47 -0.88 -7.92
CA ASN A 87 -10.31 0.05 -8.69
C ASN A 87 -11.40 -0.68 -9.47
N ASP A 88 -11.07 -1.87 -9.96
CA ASP A 88 -11.90 -2.66 -10.84
C ASP A 88 -12.44 -3.88 -10.10
N ASP A 89 -13.56 -4.39 -10.57
CA ASP A 89 -14.14 -5.64 -10.08
C ASP A 89 -13.24 -6.81 -10.48
N ASP A 90 -13.35 -7.91 -9.73
CA ASP A 90 -12.59 -9.11 -10.04
C ASP A 90 -13.05 -9.71 -11.37
N PRO A 91 -12.14 -10.23 -12.16
CA PRO A 91 -12.50 -10.88 -13.42
C PRO A 91 -13.19 -12.22 -13.16
N GLY A 92 -14.45 -12.31 -13.46
CA GLY A 92 -15.29 -13.49 -13.26
C GLY A 92 -16.23 -13.36 -12.07
N LEU A 93 -17.24 -14.22 -12.10
CA LEU A 93 -18.24 -14.32 -11.04
C LEU A 93 -17.87 -15.46 -10.11
N VAL A 94 -18.17 -15.29 -8.84
CA VAL A 94 -17.98 -16.30 -7.80
C VAL A 94 -19.29 -17.08 -7.67
N ALA A 95 -19.21 -18.40 -7.80
CA ALA A 95 -20.37 -19.26 -7.57
C ALA A 95 -20.62 -19.40 -6.05
N PRO A 96 -21.87 -19.56 -5.62
CA PRO A 96 -22.20 -19.73 -4.20
C PRO A 96 -21.44 -20.88 -3.53
N GLU A 97 -21.14 -21.94 -4.28
CA GLU A 97 -20.43 -23.14 -3.81
C GLU A 97 -18.93 -22.88 -3.55
N GLU A 98 -18.36 -21.85 -4.19
CA GLU A 98 -16.97 -21.45 -4.01
C GLU A 98 -16.75 -20.64 -2.73
N ILE A 99 -17.85 -20.19 -2.08
CA ILE A 99 -17.77 -19.39 -0.88
C ILE A 99 -17.52 -20.26 0.34
N VAL A 100 -16.39 -20.04 0.98
CA VAL A 100 -15.96 -20.74 2.20
C VAL A 100 -16.63 -20.15 3.44
N GLY A 101 -16.86 -18.82 3.47
CA GLY A 101 -17.50 -18.14 4.57
C GLY A 101 -17.46 -16.63 4.50
N ILE A 102 -18.06 -16.00 5.50
CA ILE A 102 -18.16 -14.54 5.65
C ILE A 102 -17.17 -14.08 6.72
N VAL A 103 -16.37 -13.08 6.41
CA VAL A 103 -15.43 -12.47 7.37
C VAL A 103 -16.19 -11.49 8.25
N VAL A 104 -16.31 -11.79 9.54
CA VAL A 104 -17.06 -11.00 10.51
C VAL A 104 -16.17 -10.09 11.35
N SER A 105 -14.94 -10.51 11.61
CA SER A 105 -13.95 -9.70 12.33
C SER A 105 -12.54 -10.03 11.90
N ALA A 106 -11.62 -9.14 12.27
CA ALA A 106 -10.19 -9.32 12.09
C ALA A 106 -9.45 -8.93 13.37
N TRP A 107 -8.44 -9.72 13.74
CA TRP A 107 -7.58 -9.47 14.88
C TRP A 107 -6.22 -8.96 14.41
N ARG A 108 -5.82 -7.81 14.95
CA ARG A 108 -4.49 -7.23 14.75
C ARG A 108 -3.75 -7.22 16.08
N GLY A 109 -2.88 -8.20 16.27
CA GLY A 109 -2.34 -8.48 17.60
C GLY A 109 -3.47 -8.84 18.57
N GLN A 110 -3.66 -8.06 19.62
CA GLN A 110 -4.74 -8.29 20.62
C GLN A 110 -6.02 -7.50 20.32
N LEU A 111 -6.03 -6.66 19.29
CA LEU A 111 -7.17 -5.80 18.98
C LEU A 111 -8.11 -6.47 17.98
N ARG A 112 -9.32 -6.83 18.42
CA ARG A 112 -10.39 -7.30 17.55
C ARG A 112 -11.11 -6.12 16.89
N ARG A 113 -11.25 -6.16 15.58
CA ARG A 113 -11.96 -5.16 14.78
C ARG A 113 -13.09 -5.84 14.02
N ARG A 114 -14.30 -5.32 14.17
CA ARG A 114 -15.46 -5.82 13.43
C ARG A 114 -15.34 -5.43 11.95
N ILE A 115 -15.64 -6.36 11.06
CA ILE A 115 -15.73 -6.13 9.62
C ILE A 115 -17.20 -5.87 9.28
N TYR A 116 -17.45 -4.71 8.72
CA TYR A 116 -18.81 -4.32 8.36
C TYR A 116 -19.21 -4.90 7.01
N GLY A 117 -20.30 -5.67 7.01
CA GLY A 117 -20.96 -6.21 5.83
C GLY A 117 -22.30 -5.55 5.55
N GLY A 118 -23.03 -6.07 4.56
CA GLY A 118 -24.36 -5.60 4.18
C GLY A 118 -24.38 -4.12 3.77
N ARG A 119 -25.44 -3.41 4.08
CA ARG A 119 -25.61 -1.98 3.75
C ARG A 119 -24.49 -1.09 4.32
N ILE A 120 -24.02 -1.37 5.53
CA ILE A 120 -22.92 -0.62 6.14
C ILE A 120 -21.63 -0.86 5.36
N GLY A 121 -21.38 -2.11 4.96
CA GLY A 121 -20.22 -2.46 4.12
C GLY A 121 -20.24 -1.77 2.76
N GLN A 122 -21.43 -1.61 2.14
CA GLN A 122 -21.58 -0.86 0.88
C GLN A 122 -21.26 0.63 1.07
N ILE A 123 -21.80 1.26 2.11
CA ILE A 123 -21.52 2.67 2.42
C ILE A 123 -20.02 2.86 2.68
N TYR A 124 -19.43 1.97 3.46
CA TYR A 124 -17.99 2.01 3.74
C TYR A 124 -17.16 1.91 2.47
N GLN A 125 -17.49 0.98 1.57
CA GLN A 125 -16.83 0.84 0.28
C GLN A 125 -16.98 2.09 -0.60
N PHE A 126 -18.19 2.68 -0.63
CA PHE A 126 -18.44 3.92 -1.38
C PHE A 126 -17.56 5.06 -0.87
N ILE A 127 -17.43 5.21 0.45
CA ILE A 127 -16.54 6.21 1.07
C ILE A 127 -15.08 5.96 0.67
N LEU A 128 -14.60 4.71 0.73
CA LEU A 128 -13.24 4.37 0.33
C LEU A 128 -12.96 4.67 -1.15
N CYS A 129 -13.91 4.36 -2.02
CA CYS A 129 -13.82 4.68 -3.45
C CYS A 129 -13.79 6.20 -3.69
N GLY A 130 -14.66 6.95 -3.01
CA GLY A 130 -14.71 8.41 -3.06
C GLY A 130 -13.41 9.06 -2.59
N GLN A 131 -12.88 8.63 -1.45
CA GLN A 131 -11.60 9.12 -0.93
C GLN A 131 -10.45 8.87 -1.88
N ARG A 132 -10.38 7.68 -2.50
CA ARG A 132 -9.32 7.34 -3.47
C ARG A 132 -9.44 8.17 -4.74
N ARG A 133 -10.66 8.38 -5.24
CA ARG A 133 -10.90 9.22 -6.41
C ARG A 133 -10.48 10.67 -6.12
N LEU A 134 -10.93 11.24 -5.01
CA LEU A 134 -10.58 12.58 -4.57
C LEU A 134 -9.05 12.73 -4.40
N TYR A 135 -8.41 11.78 -3.72
CA TYR A 135 -6.96 11.80 -3.54
C TYR A 135 -6.20 11.79 -4.88
N ARG A 136 -6.67 11.01 -5.85
CA ARG A 136 -6.07 10.91 -7.20
C ARG A 136 -6.23 12.23 -7.96
N GLU A 137 -7.41 12.83 -7.93
CA GLU A 137 -7.69 14.12 -8.58
C GLU A 137 -6.93 15.27 -7.91
N CYS A 138 -6.94 15.32 -6.57
CA CYS A 138 -6.13 16.29 -5.82
C CYS A 138 -4.63 16.14 -6.10
N ARG A 139 -4.13 14.91 -6.18
CA ARG A 139 -2.72 14.66 -6.49
C ARG A 139 -2.35 15.13 -7.89
N SER A 140 -3.22 14.93 -8.89
CA SER A 140 -2.96 15.39 -10.25
C SER A 140 -3.00 16.92 -10.36
N SER A 141 -3.99 17.58 -9.75
CA SER A 141 -4.11 19.04 -9.70
C SER A 141 -2.99 19.68 -8.90
N LEU A 142 -2.67 19.13 -7.73
CA LEU A 142 -1.55 19.58 -6.90
C LEU A 142 -0.19 19.38 -7.58
N ALA A 143 -0.04 18.35 -8.42
CA ALA A 143 1.20 18.14 -9.16
C ALA A 143 1.49 19.26 -10.16
N HIS A 144 0.47 19.82 -10.80
CA HIS A 144 0.61 20.98 -11.70
C HIS A 144 0.95 22.25 -10.92
N SER A 145 0.16 22.59 -9.90
CA SER A 145 0.41 23.74 -9.03
C SER A 145 1.75 23.64 -8.30
N TYR A 146 2.12 22.43 -7.91
CA TYR A 146 3.41 22.13 -7.28
C TYR A 146 4.59 22.35 -8.24
N ARG A 147 4.48 21.92 -9.50
CA ARG A 147 5.51 22.19 -10.52
C ARG A 147 5.67 23.68 -10.79
N ALA A 148 4.55 24.40 -10.95
CA ALA A 148 4.56 25.84 -11.11
C ALA A 148 5.20 26.55 -9.90
N ALA A 149 4.81 26.20 -8.68
CA ALA A 149 5.38 26.75 -7.46
C ALA A 149 6.87 26.45 -7.29
N SER A 150 7.34 25.28 -7.71
CA SER A 150 8.77 24.93 -7.67
C SER A 150 9.61 25.76 -8.64
N GLN A 151 9.01 26.24 -9.74
CA GLN A 151 9.68 27.10 -10.73
C GLN A 151 9.70 28.58 -10.32
N LEU A 152 8.76 29.00 -9.45
CA LEU A 152 8.67 30.39 -8.97
C LEU A 152 9.72 30.81 -7.94
N GLY A 153 10.73 29.97 -7.66
CA GLY A 153 11.86 30.33 -6.78
C GLY A 153 11.55 30.28 -5.28
N LEU A 154 10.40 29.74 -4.88
CA LEU A 154 10.04 29.49 -3.48
C LEU A 154 11.12 28.70 -2.71
N PRO A 155 11.84 27.73 -3.33
CA PRO A 155 12.93 27.03 -2.66
C PRO A 155 14.03 27.95 -2.11
N ARG A 156 14.32 29.05 -2.79
CA ARG A 156 15.37 30.01 -2.37
C ARG A 156 15.05 30.73 -1.07
N LEU A 157 13.76 31.02 -0.82
CA LEU A 157 13.30 31.67 0.41
C LEU A 157 13.33 30.72 1.62
N ILE A 158 13.00 29.46 1.38
CA ILE A 158 12.86 28.44 2.44
C ILE A 158 14.20 27.79 2.79
N ASN A 159 15.14 27.73 1.84
CA ASN A 159 16.49 27.17 2.05
C ASN A 159 17.29 27.88 3.16
N ARG A 160 16.86 29.09 3.56
CA ARG A 160 17.43 29.82 4.69
C ARG A 160 17.15 29.14 6.04
N PHE A 161 16.06 28.37 6.14
CA PHE A 161 15.63 27.73 7.39
C PHE A 161 15.98 26.25 7.46
N TYR A 162 16.14 25.58 6.32
CA TYR A 162 16.43 24.16 6.25
C TYR A 162 17.74 23.91 5.52
N ARG A 163 18.73 23.39 6.24
CA ARG A 163 20.03 23.01 5.64
C ARG A 163 20.02 21.51 5.30
N PRO A 164 19.82 21.13 4.03
CA PRO A 164 19.91 19.74 3.63
C PRO A 164 21.35 19.24 3.78
N ARG A 165 21.51 18.00 4.19
CA ARG A 165 22.80 17.31 4.29
C ARG A 165 22.84 16.16 3.31
N ILE A 166 23.96 16.01 2.63
CA ILE A 166 24.22 14.86 1.77
C ILE A 166 24.93 13.81 2.59
N VAL A 167 24.38 12.60 2.63
CA VAL A 167 24.96 11.48 3.38
C VAL A 167 25.16 10.31 2.44
N GLN A 168 26.37 9.82 2.42
CA GLN A 168 26.76 8.66 1.62
C GLN A 168 26.75 7.40 2.50
N PHE A 169 26.09 6.35 2.02
CA PHE A 169 26.03 5.05 2.66
C PHE A 169 26.65 4.00 1.73
N ASN A 170 27.43 3.11 2.29
CA ASN A 170 27.86 1.91 1.61
C ASN A 170 27.02 0.74 2.16
N ILE A 171 26.17 0.13 1.33
CA ILE A 171 25.35 -1.01 1.67
C ILE A 171 25.69 -2.14 0.70
N ASN A 172 26.31 -3.20 1.21
CA ASN A 172 26.71 -4.38 0.42
C ASN A 172 27.58 -4.07 -0.80
N GLY A 173 28.48 -3.06 -0.70
CA GLY A 173 29.33 -2.64 -1.81
C GLY A 173 28.69 -1.60 -2.74
N GLU A 174 27.41 -1.31 -2.62
CA GLU A 174 26.74 -0.25 -3.36
C GLU A 174 26.78 1.08 -2.60
N ILE A 175 27.22 2.13 -3.27
CA ILE A 175 27.27 3.48 -2.72
C ILE A 175 25.89 4.13 -2.97
N LYS A 176 25.13 4.37 -1.92
CA LYS A 176 23.86 5.12 -1.97
C LYS A 176 24.05 6.50 -1.37
N ILE A 177 23.68 7.53 -2.13
CA ILE A 177 23.81 8.93 -1.73
C ILE A 177 22.42 9.50 -1.48
N ASN A 178 22.16 9.87 -0.24
CA ASN A 178 20.88 10.37 0.21
C ASN A 178 20.94 11.84 0.62
N LEU A 179 19.89 12.58 0.31
CA LEU A 179 19.66 13.93 0.78
C LEU A 179 18.79 13.88 2.03
N MET A 180 19.24 14.53 3.10
CA MET A 180 18.55 14.48 4.40
C MET A 180 18.30 15.89 4.96
N ILE A 181 17.15 16.04 5.64
CA ILE A 181 16.88 17.18 6.53
C ILE A 181 16.67 16.62 7.94
N GLY A 182 17.56 17.00 8.86
CA GLY A 182 17.60 16.38 10.19
C GLY A 182 17.88 14.87 10.08
N VAL A 183 16.96 14.05 10.58
CA VAL A 183 17.04 12.57 10.51
C VAL A 183 16.25 11.96 9.35
N ARG A 184 15.54 12.77 8.57
CA ARG A 184 14.63 12.32 7.52
C ARG A 184 15.30 12.34 6.15
N ILE A 185 15.24 11.21 5.43
CA ILE A 185 15.65 11.12 4.03
C ILE A 185 14.57 11.79 3.18
N ILE A 186 14.95 12.80 2.39
CA ILE A 186 14.06 13.59 1.54
C ILE A 186 14.28 13.35 0.05
N GLY A 187 15.36 12.68 -0.31
CA GLY A 187 15.69 12.32 -1.68
C GLY A 187 16.93 11.45 -1.77
N HIS A 188 17.20 10.98 -2.96
CA HIS A 188 18.41 10.21 -3.27
C HIS A 188 18.99 10.63 -4.62
N TYR A 189 20.27 10.44 -4.78
CA TYR A 189 20.95 10.71 -6.04
C TYR A 189 20.93 9.46 -6.93
N CYS A 190 20.38 9.61 -8.13
CA CYS A 190 20.34 8.55 -9.12
C CYS A 190 21.56 8.65 -10.03
N GLN A 191 22.47 7.68 -9.92
CA GLN A 191 23.72 7.65 -10.69
C GLN A 191 23.46 7.45 -12.18
N SER A 192 22.47 6.62 -12.54
CA SER A 192 22.15 6.31 -13.94
C SER A 192 21.62 7.51 -14.74
N SER A 193 20.88 8.39 -14.07
CA SER A 193 20.30 9.60 -14.68
C SER A 193 21.03 10.89 -14.31
N ASN A 194 22.08 10.79 -13.49
CA ASN A 194 22.90 11.92 -13.01
C ASN A 194 22.05 13.08 -12.45
N CYS A 195 20.99 12.74 -11.70
CA CYS A 195 20.07 13.70 -11.14
C CYS A 195 19.63 13.32 -9.70
N TRP A 196 19.19 14.34 -8.96
CA TRP A 196 18.58 14.16 -7.66
C TRP A 196 17.10 13.79 -7.79
N GLN A 197 16.68 12.69 -7.18
CA GLN A 197 15.26 12.35 -7.04
C GLN A 197 14.79 12.78 -5.65
N ILE A 198 14.13 13.94 -5.58
CA ILE A 198 13.63 14.53 -4.34
C ILE A 198 12.16 14.16 -4.20
N HIS A 199 11.79 13.60 -3.02
CA HIS A 199 10.41 13.21 -2.73
C HIS A 199 9.51 14.44 -2.51
N PRO A 200 8.30 14.49 -3.10
CA PRO A 200 7.29 15.47 -2.68
C PRO A 200 6.93 15.30 -1.19
N PRO A 201 6.71 16.36 -0.42
CA PRO A 201 6.68 17.79 -0.80
C PRO A 201 8.04 18.51 -0.74
N PHE A 202 9.13 17.81 -0.45
CA PHE A 202 10.45 18.42 -0.17
C PHE A 202 11.11 19.10 -1.38
N ARG A 203 10.62 18.80 -2.59
CA ARG A 203 11.09 19.48 -3.82
C ARG A 203 10.81 20.99 -3.81
N LEU A 204 9.83 21.45 -3.01
CA LEU A 204 9.59 22.88 -2.77
C LEU A 204 10.57 23.52 -1.77
N LEU A 205 11.27 22.69 -0.99
CA LEU A 205 12.17 23.14 0.07
C LEU A 205 13.64 23.15 -0.40
N VAL A 206 13.94 22.48 -1.51
CA VAL A 206 15.30 22.28 -1.98
C VAL A 206 15.38 22.59 -3.47
N ASP A 207 16.26 23.52 -3.84
CA ASP A 207 16.55 23.81 -5.25
C ASP A 207 17.55 22.76 -5.77
N GLU A 208 17.09 21.90 -6.69
CA GLU A 208 17.91 20.85 -7.28
C GLU A 208 19.13 21.42 -8.04
N ALA A 209 19.00 22.62 -8.60
CA ALA A 209 20.07 23.26 -9.35
C ALA A 209 21.25 23.70 -8.47
N VAL A 210 21.02 23.92 -7.17
CA VAL A 210 22.03 24.33 -6.20
C VAL A 210 22.70 23.13 -5.52
N LEU A 211 22.12 21.94 -5.66
CA LEU A 211 22.69 20.74 -5.06
C LEU A 211 23.95 20.29 -5.82
N PRO A 212 25.07 20.05 -5.11
CA PRO A 212 26.27 19.54 -5.77
C PRO A 212 25.99 18.15 -6.33
N LYS A 213 26.52 17.89 -7.51
CA LYS A 213 26.57 16.53 -8.07
C LYS A 213 27.70 15.80 -7.36
N PRO A 214 27.41 14.78 -6.55
CA PRO A 214 28.44 14.12 -5.78
C PRO A 214 29.39 13.37 -6.73
N LEU A 215 30.68 13.69 -6.63
CA LEU A 215 31.72 12.85 -7.22
C LEU A 215 31.78 11.56 -6.41
N ILE A 216 31.63 10.44 -7.08
CA ILE A 216 31.70 9.12 -6.43
C ILE A 216 33.16 8.85 -6.15
N ASP A 217 33.55 9.00 -4.90
CA ASP A 217 34.88 8.65 -4.45
C ASP A 217 34.93 7.13 -4.17
N HIS A 218 35.45 6.40 -5.14
CA HIS A 218 35.67 4.96 -5.05
C HIS A 218 36.74 4.57 -4.01
N SER A 219 37.50 5.52 -3.47
CA SER A 219 38.51 5.28 -2.45
C SER A 219 37.95 4.98 -1.06
N LEU A 220 36.64 5.20 -0.87
CA LEU A 220 35.93 4.94 0.39
C LEU A 220 35.43 3.49 0.56
N GLN A 221 35.94 2.55 -0.20
CA GLN A 221 35.70 1.11 -0.01
C GLN A 221 36.31 0.63 1.32
N GLY A 222 35.80 1.07 2.43
CA GLY A 222 36.29 0.66 3.76
C GLY A 222 35.88 1.55 4.94
N ARG A 223 35.42 2.77 4.73
CA ARG A 223 35.03 3.68 5.82
C ARG A 223 33.52 3.79 5.97
N ARG A 224 33.02 3.56 7.17
CA ARG A 224 31.60 3.34 7.48
C ARG A 224 30.67 4.56 7.40
N ARG A 225 31.13 5.83 7.28
CA ARG A 225 30.27 7.04 7.11
C ARG A 225 31.10 8.27 6.79
N SER A 226 30.76 8.97 5.72
CA SER A 226 31.25 10.34 5.46
C SER A 226 30.08 11.31 5.47
N TYR A 227 30.19 12.39 6.23
CA TYR A 227 29.20 13.46 6.29
C TYR A 227 29.74 14.69 5.55
N PHE A 228 29.04 15.14 4.50
CA PHE A 228 29.31 16.45 3.89
C PHE A 228 28.23 17.42 4.34
N THR A 229 28.62 18.51 4.96
CA THR A 229 27.69 19.61 5.32
C THR A 229 27.87 20.71 4.29
N LEU A 230 26.78 21.11 3.66
CA LEU A 230 26.74 22.30 2.79
C LEU A 230 26.92 23.54 3.69
N ARG A 231 27.92 24.34 3.40
CA ARG A 231 28.12 25.67 4.01
C ARG A 231 27.28 26.73 3.33
#